data_497be03cedb1b63691a70e1c0a7934bf
#
_entry.id   497be03cedb1b63691a70e1c0a7934bf
#
_cell.length_a   1.000
_cell.length_b   1.000
_cell.length_c   1.000
_cell.angle_alpha   90.00
_cell.angle_beta   90.00
_cell.angle_gamma   90.00
#
_symmetry.space_group_name_H-M   'P 1'
#
loop_
_entity.id
_entity.type
_entity.pdbx_description
1 polymer ?
#
loop_
_entity_poly.entity_id
_entity_poly.type
_entity_poly.pdbx_seq_one_letter_code
_entity_poly.pdbx_strand_id
1 'polypeptide(L)'
;MQLSLQHLTYTYPTCVDSVLRDVSATLPCGWTGLVGDNGCGKSTFARIACGRLAPDRGTVAPRLFSVYCEQDASAEPDALYDFAAAYDRDAVVLRRDLGVEDDWPWRYDTLSCGQQKRLQVACALWQRPDLLVMDEPTNHVDAPTREAIAAALARFKGVGLLISHDRALLDALCVQCLFMAEGRLTVRPGGYSQGRGQGELERKAALRQREQAKREKKRLAGEAQRRREEASRAAGMRSCRNLDPKDHSGKERVKLAVYTGKDGVAGKLSSRMESRLSRAEETLAQVKVEKRYDGDLWMRAEPSARKVLYRQPEMTLALGERQLLVPPLSIGNTDHIALTGPNGAGKTTLVSEVARRIDPTARVLVIPQEPTAEQCRDALSRLASLDSRSRGRVLAVAAALNSDPDRLVEGERTSPGEMRKLMLGLGILDEPELIIMDEPSNYLDLHSVEALERLLAAFPGALLLVSHDAALLEATTSVCWEISESSPETSVLTVGWR
;
A
#
# COMPACT_ATOMS: atom_id res chain seq x y z
N MET A 1 22.46 -21.89 5.11
CA MET A 1 21.11 -22.47 5.09
C MET A 1 20.22 -21.58 4.23
N GLN A 2 19.29 -22.14 3.46
CA GLN A 2 18.32 -21.37 2.66
C GLN A 2 17.05 -22.21 2.49
N LEU A 3 15.92 -21.56 2.30
CA LEU A 3 14.65 -22.20 1.94
C LEU A 3 14.31 -21.88 0.49
N SER A 4 14.04 -22.91 -0.31
CA SER A 4 13.62 -22.78 -1.72
C SER A 4 12.14 -23.12 -1.86
N LEU A 5 11.39 -22.22 -2.45
CA LEU A 5 10.00 -22.38 -2.82
C LEU A 5 9.92 -22.34 -4.34
N GLN A 6 9.35 -23.37 -4.97
CA GLN A 6 9.36 -23.49 -6.42
C GLN A 6 7.98 -23.78 -6.97
N HIS A 7 7.56 -22.99 -7.95
CA HIS A 7 6.32 -23.16 -8.71
C HIS A 7 5.06 -23.29 -7.85
N LEU A 8 4.99 -22.49 -6.75
CA LEU A 8 3.87 -22.54 -5.81
C LEU A 8 2.60 -22.00 -6.46
N THR A 9 1.55 -22.82 -6.45
CA THR A 9 0.20 -22.40 -6.80
C THR A 9 -0.73 -22.81 -5.67
N TYR A 10 -1.62 -21.91 -5.27
CA TYR A 10 -2.58 -22.16 -4.20
C TYR A 10 -3.89 -21.44 -4.43
N THR A 11 -5.00 -22.17 -4.25
CA THR A 11 -6.37 -21.68 -4.34
C THR A 11 -7.14 -22.07 -3.09
N TYR A 12 -7.78 -21.13 -2.41
CA TYR A 12 -8.65 -21.48 -1.29
C TYR A 12 -9.91 -22.24 -1.80
N PRO A 13 -10.41 -23.23 -1.03
CA PRO A 13 -11.58 -24.01 -1.45
C PRO A 13 -12.85 -23.17 -1.70
N THR A 14 -12.92 -21.98 -1.11
CA THR A 14 -14.03 -21.03 -1.25
C THR A 14 -13.85 -20.03 -2.39
N CYS A 15 -12.71 -20.05 -3.10
CA CYS A 15 -12.36 -19.11 -4.15
C CYS A 15 -12.20 -19.81 -5.50
N VAL A 16 -12.59 -19.12 -6.57
CA VAL A 16 -12.37 -19.60 -7.95
C VAL A 16 -10.96 -19.26 -8.44
N ASP A 17 -10.44 -18.11 -8.03
CA ASP A 17 -9.15 -17.61 -8.46
C ASP A 17 -8.02 -18.06 -7.52
N SER A 18 -6.89 -18.43 -8.13
CA SER A 18 -5.67 -18.77 -7.39
C SER A 18 -5.08 -17.52 -6.73
N VAL A 19 -4.82 -17.62 -5.42
CA VAL A 19 -4.17 -16.57 -4.62
C VAL A 19 -2.67 -16.50 -4.94
N LEU A 20 -2.02 -17.66 -5.16
CA LEU A 20 -0.64 -17.74 -5.62
C LEU A 20 -0.62 -18.39 -7.00
N ARG A 21 0.10 -17.77 -7.96
CA ARG A 21 0.12 -18.16 -9.39
C ARG A 21 1.55 -18.41 -9.84
N ASP A 22 2.02 -19.66 -9.72
CA ASP A 22 3.37 -20.07 -10.16
C ASP A 22 4.49 -19.23 -9.50
N VAL A 23 4.43 -19.10 -8.18
CA VAL A 23 5.36 -18.28 -7.40
C VAL A 23 6.61 -19.08 -7.07
N SER A 24 7.79 -18.51 -7.33
CA SER A 24 9.09 -19.09 -6.96
C SER A 24 9.94 -18.06 -6.24
N ALA A 25 10.58 -18.47 -5.13
CA ALA A 25 11.48 -17.66 -4.35
C ALA A 25 12.52 -18.50 -3.62
N THR A 26 13.67 -17.89 -3.33
CA THR A 26 14.68 -18.45 -2.43
C THR A 26 14.87 -17.48 -1.27
N LEU A 27 14.74 -17.98 -0.05
CA LEU A 27 14.95 -17.23 1.17
C LEU A 27 16.33 -17.61 1.74
N PRO A 28 17.32 -16.72 1.69
CA PRO A 28 18.65 -16.96 2.27
C PRO A 28 18.63 -16.83 3.80
N CYS A 29 19.74 -17.10 4.47
CA CYS A 29 19.95 -16.69 5.84
C CYS A 29 19.85 -15.17 5.96
N GLY A 30 19.35 -14.70 7.09
CA GLY A 30 18.96 -13.31 7.32
C GLY A 30 17.50 -13.05 6.97
N TRP A 31 17.08 -11.80 7.04
CA TRP A 31 15.68 -11.42 6.84
C TRP A 31 15.36 -11.17 5.37
N THR A 32 14.29 -11.78 4.91
CA THR A 32 13.65 -11.48 3.63
C THR A 32 12.34 -10.76 3.91
N GLY A 33 12.17 -9.54 3.39
CA GLY A 33 10.92 -8.80 3.49
C GLY A 33 9.89 -9.33 2.50
N LEU A 34 8.63 -9.44 2.91
CA LEU A 34 7.50 -9.78 2.03
C LEU A 34 6.51 -8.63 2.04
N VAL A 35 6.41 -7.95 0.91
CA VAL A 35 5.67 -6.70 0.73
C VAL A 35 4.64 -6.85 -0.38
N GLY A 36 3.50 -6.19 -0.25
CA GLY A 36 2.43 -6.20 -1.24
C GLY A 36 1.12 -5.72 -0.64
N ASP A 37 0.11 -5.55 -1.48
CA ASP A 37 -1.20 -5.05 -1.09
C ASP A 37 -1.92 -6.00 -0.12
N ASN A 38 -2.89 -5.47 0.61
CA ASN A 38 -3.72 -6.30 1.47
C ASN A 38 -4.52 -7.31 0.62
N GLY A 39 -4.53 -8.57 1.07
CA GLY A 39 -5.21 -9.65 0.36
C GLY A 39 -4.45 -10.24 -0.86
N CYS A 40 -3.24 -9.76 -1.18
CA CYS A 40 -2.47 -10.30 -2.32
C CYS A 40 -1.86 -11.69 -2.09
N GLY A 41 -1.99 -12.26 -0.87
CA GLY A 41 -1.53 -13.61 -0.55
C GLY A 41 -0.27 -13.70 0.33
N LYS A 42 0.19 -12.62 0.98
CA LYS A 42 1.38 -12.60 1.85
C LYS A 42 1.33 -13.68 2.94
N SER A 43 0.29 -13.67 3.77
CA SER A 43 0.14 -14.64 4.86
C SER A 43 -0.05 -16.08 4.34
N THR A 44 -0.67 -16.26 3.16
CA THR A 44 -0.78 -17.55 2.48
C THR A 44 0.60 -18.09 2.10
N PHE A 45 1.43 -17.25 1.47
CA PHE A 45 2.81 -17.60 1.11
C PHE A 45 3.63 -17.96 2.35
N ALA A 46 3.51 -17.17 3.42
CA ALA A 46 4.22 -17.38 4.67
C ALA A 46 3.80 -18.69 5.37
N ARG A 47 2.51 -19.01 5.40
CA ARG A 47 1.99 -20.27 5.95
C ARG A 47 2.46 -21.50 5.15
N ILE A 48 2.56 -21.38 3.82
CA ILE A 48 3.13 -22.42 2.96
C ILE A 48 4.64 -22.58 3.25
N ALA A 49 5.38 -21.48 3.37
CA ALA A 49 6.81 -21.51 3.70
C ALA A 49 7.08 -22.23 5.03
N CYS A 50 6.22 -22.04 6.05
CA CYS A 50 6.28 -22.73 7.33
C CYS A 50 5.75 -24.17 7.31
N GLY A 51 5.18 -24.64 6.19
CA GLY A 51 4.54 -25.95 6.13
C GLY A 51 3.21 -26.05 6.89
N ARG A 52 2.61 -24.92 7.32
CA ARG A 52 1.28 -24.86 7.93
C ARG A 52 0.16 -25.02 6.91
N LEU A 53 0.47 -24.79 5.63
CA LEU A 53 -0.45 -24.92 4.51
C LEU A 53 0.25 -25.65 3.37
N ALA A 54 -0.42 -26.66 2.80
CA ALA A 54 0.12 -27.38 1.65
C ALA A 54 -0.27 -26.67 0.36
N PRO A 55 0.66 -26.40 -0.58
CA PRO A 55 0.32 -25.83 -1.87
C PRO A 55 -0.39 -26.85 -2.78
N ASP A 56 -1.23 -26.37 -3.69
CA ASP A 56 -1.86 -27.25 -4.71
C ASP A 56 -0.82 -27.79 -5.71
N ARG A 57 0.21 -26.97 -6.00
CA ARG A 57 1.35 -27.33 -6.85
C ARG A 57 2.61 -26.64 -6.32
N GLY A 58 3.74 -27.24 -6.64
CA GLY A 58 5.05 -26.74 -6.26
C GLY A 58 5.66 -27.47 -5.07
N THR A 59 6.83 -27.00 -4.67
CA THR A 59 7.62 -27.63 -3.59
C THR A 59 8.26 -26.59 -2.68
N VAL A 60 8.42 -26.98 -1.41
CA VAL A 60 9.15 -26.21 -0.39
C VAL A 60 10.24 -27.11 0.17
N ALA A 61 11.49 -26.72 0.05
CA ALA A 61 12.63 -27.51 0.51
C ALA A 61 13.81 -26.63 0.97
N PRO A 62 14.58 -27.08 1.98
CA PRO A 62 14.34 -28.22 2.85
C PRO A 62 13.20 -27.98 3.84
N ARG A 63 12.74 -29.00 4.55
CA ARG A 63 11.86 -28.80 5.72
C ARG A 63 12.70 -28.29 6.88
N LEU A 64 12.32 -27.13 7.38
CA LEU A 64 12.98 -26.44 8.48
C LEU A 64 12.10 -26.47 9.73
N PHE A 65 12.72 -26.45 10.90
CA PHE A 65 11.98 -26.14 12.13
C PHE A 65 11.52 -24.69 12.08
N SER A 66 10.22 -24.47 11.99
CA SER A 66 9.63 -23.16 11.71
C SER A 66 8.75 -22.67 12.84
N VAL A 67 8.88 -21.39 13.18
CA VAL A 67 7.98 -20.65 14.08
C VAL A 67 7.33 -19.53 13.30
N TYR A 68 6.00 -19.42 13.42
CA TYR A 68 5.20 -18.38 12.80
C TYR A 68 4.54 -17.51 13.87
N CYS A 69 4.90 -16.24 13.90
CA CYS A 69 4.29 -15.24 14.75
C CYS A 69 3.16 -14.56 13.99
N GLU A 70 1.93 -14.81 14.41
CA GLU A 70 0.72 -14.21 13.83
C GLU A 70 0.70 -12.69 14.05
N GLN A 71 -0.01 -11.98 13.16
CA GLN A 71 -0.25 -10.55 13.29
C GLN A 71 -0.97 -10.22 14.61
N ASP A 72 -2.00 -10.99 14.95
CA ASP A 72 -2.70 -10.90 16.22
C ASP A 72 -1.90 -11.67 17.30
N ALA A 73 -1.52 -10.96 18.35
CA ALA A 73 -0.83 -11.53 19.49
C ALA A 73 -1.77 -11.82 20.67
N SER A 74 -3.09 -11.77 20.50
CA SER A 74 -4.05 -12.06 21.59
C SER A 74 -4.02 -13.51 22.05
N ALA A 75 -3.67 -14.45 21.15
CA ALA A 75 -3.50 -15.84 21.51
C ALA A 75 -2.14 -16.07 22.17
N GLU A 76 -2.13 -16.86 23.24
CA GLU A 76 -0.91 -17.26 23.93
C GLU A 76 0.05 -17.99 22.98
N PRO A 77 1.36 -17.64 22.97
CA PRO A 77 2.37 -18.38 22.21
C PRO A 77 2.52 -19.83 22.72
N ASP A 78 2.65 -20.80 21.82
CA ASP A 78 2.79 -22.23 22.19
C ASP A 78 3.92 -22.50 23.21
N ALA A 79 5.03 -21.74 23.14
CA ALA A 79 6.18 -21.88 24.03
C ALA A 79 6.14 -20.96 25.26
N LEU A 80 4.99 -20.35 25.59
CA LEU A 80 4.89 -19.33 26.65
C LEU A 80 5.38 -19.82 28.01
N TYR A 81 4.86 -20.94 28.48
CA TYR A 81 5.18 -21.48 29.80
C TYR A 81 6.57 -22.11 29.86
N ASP A 82 7.04 -22.70 28.76
CA ASP A 82 8.41 -23.22 28.67
C ASP A 82 9.43 -22.05 28.72
N PHE A 83 9.15 -20.94 28.00
CA PHE A 83 9.95 -19.73 28.10
C PHE A 83 9.88 -19.09 29.48
N ALA A 84 8.71 -19.08 30.13
CA ALA A 84 8.55 -18.59 31.50
C ALA A 84 9.41 -19.37 32.51
N ALA A 85 9.50 -20.68 32.37
CA ALA A 85 10.30 -21.55 33.21
C ALA A 85 11.80 -21.57 32.86
N ALA A 86 12.21 -21.03 31.72
CA ALA A 86 13.58 -21.02 31.24
C ALA A 86 14.41 -19.89 31.89
N TYR A 87 15.55 -20.26 32.47
CA TYR A 87 16.55 -19.34 33.04
C TYR A 87 17.91 -19.47 32.36
N ASP A 88 17.93 -20.01 31.14
CA ASP A 88 19.13 -20.02 30.33
C ASP A 88 19.53 -18.61 29.89
N ARG A 89 20.78 -18.48 29.43
CA ARG A 89 21.36 -17.17 29.03
C ARG A 89 20.48 -16.42 28.01
N ASP A 90 19.91 -17.14 27.03
CA ASP A 90 19.15 -16.52 25.95
C ASP A 90 17.80 -16.04 26.47
N ALA A 91 17.12 -16.81 27.32
CA ALA A 91 15.87 -16.40 27.95
C ALA A 91 16.04 -15.12 28.79
N VAL A 92 17.11 -15.07 29.60
CA VAL A 92 17.42 -13.88 30.43
C VAL A 92 17.73 -12.65 29.56
N VAL A 93 18.51 -12.82 28.49
CA VAL A 93 18.85 -11.73 27.57
C VAL A 93 17.60 -11.23 26.85
N LEU A 94 16.74 -12.13 26.35
CA LEU A 94 15.50 -11.76 25.65
C LEU A 94 14.52 -11.03 26.56
N ARG A 95 14.34 -11.48 27.84
CA ARG A 95 13.50 -10.76 28.80
C ARG A 95 14.02 -9.34 29.03
N ARG A 96 15.32 -9.20 29.28
CA ARG A 96 15.93 -7.88 29.49
C ARG A 96 15.77 -6.97 28.26
N ASP A 97 16.11 -7.46 27.09
CA ASP A 97 16.19 -6.65 25.88
C ASP A 97 14.80 -6.27 25.33
N LEU A 98 13.80 -7.11 25.56
CA LEU A 98 12.41 -6.85 25.21
C LEU A 98 11.60 -6.27 26.38
N GLY A 99 12.22 -6.08 27.57
CA GLY A 99 11.54 -5.58 28.76
C GLY A 99 10.36 -6.45 29.18
N VAL A 100 10.53 -7.78 29.13
CA VAL A 100 9.51 -8.75 29.54
C VAL A 100 9.63 -8.99 31.04
N GLU A 101 8.56 -8.78 31.79
CA GLU A 101 8.48 -9.01 33.22
C GLU A 101 8.12 -10.48 33.52
N ASP A 102 8.56 -10.98 34.66
CA ASP A 102 8.41 -12.41 35.02
C ASP A 102 6.95 -12.82 35.29
N ASP A 103 6.07 -11.86 35.59
CA ASP A 103 4.65 -12.10 35.84
C ASP A 103 3.80 -12.08 34.55
N TRP A 104 4.30 -11.57 33.42
CA TRP A 104 3.56 -11.46 32.18
C TRP A 104 3.00 -12.79 31.65
N PRO A 105 3.74 -13.90 31.66
CA PRO A 105 3.20 -15.17 31.21
C PRO A 105 1.95 -15.64 31.96
N TRP A 106 1.82 -15.23 33.23
CA TRP A 106 0.72 -15.63 34.11
C TRP A 106 -0.51 -14.73 34.06
N ARG A 107 -0.41 -13.61 33.37
CA ARG A 107 -1.50 -12.62 33.16
C ARG A 107 -1.64 -12.18 31.71
N TYR A 108 -1.39 -13.08 30.77
CA TYR A 108 -1.31 -12.78 29.34
C TYR A 108 -2.51 -12.01 28.80
N ASP A 109 -3.73 -12.40 29.20
CA ASP A 109 -4.99 -11.77 28.76
C ASP A 109 -5.14 -10.31 29.23
N THR A 110 -4.42 -9.90 30.27
CA THR A 110 -4.46 -8.52 30.81
C THR A 110 -3.35 -7.64 30.25
N LEU A 111 -2.45 -8.19 29.45
CA LEU A 111 -1.35 -7.45 28.84
C LEU A 111 -1.85 -6.52 27.74
N SER A 112 -1.18 -5.37 27.59
CA SER A 112 -1.39 -4.54 26.40
C SER A 112 -0.89 -5.24 25.13
N CYS A 113 -1.45 -4.87 23.97
CA CYS A 113 -1.02 -5.43 22.67
C CYS A 113 0.51 -5.34 22.47
N GLY A 114 1.16 -4.26 22.90
CA GLY A 114 2.61 -4.11 22.80
C GLY A 114 3.37 -5.07 23.75
N GLN A 115 2.84 -5.32 24.96
CA GLN A 115 3.41 -6.31 25.89
C GLN A 115 3.25 -7.72 25.36
N GLN A 116 2.06 -8.08 24.87
CA GLN A 116 1.79 -9.37 24.23
C GLN A 116 2.74 -9.60 23.04
N LYS A 117 2.93 -8.58 22.19
CA LYS A 117 3.82 -8.66 21.02
C LYS A 117 5.29 -8.86 21.44
N ARG A 118 5.78 -8.15 22.47
CA ARG A 118 7.14 -8.35 23.00
C ARG A 118 7.34 -9.77 23.54
N LEU A 119 6.36 -10.30 24.25
CA LEU A 119 6.40 -11.65 24.79
C LEU A 119 6.32 -12.71 23.67
N GLN A 120 5.47 -12.50 22.66
CA GLN A 120 5.40 -13.37 21.47
C GLN A 120 6.75 -13.44 20.74
N VAL A 121 7.41 -12.29 20.51
CA VAL A 121 8.73 -12.21 19.88
C VAL A 121 9.80 -12.90 20.73
N ALA A 122 9.77 -12.71 22.06
CA ALA A 122 10.71 -13.37 22.98
C ALA A 122 10.59 -14.89 22.92
N CYS A 123 9.37 -15.43 23.02
CA CYS A 123 9.11 -16.87 22.93
C CYS A 123 9.56 -17.44 21.57
N ALA A 124 9.30 -16.72 20.47
CA ALA A 124 9.68 -17.18 19.15
C ALA A 124 11.20 -17.23 18.93
N LEU A 125 11.93 -16.21 19.37
CA LEU A 125 13.38 -16.15 19.25
C LEU A 125 14.07 -17.17 20.19
N TRP A 126 13.50 -17.39 21.39
CA TRP A 126 14.03 -18.36 22.35
C TRP A 126 14.01 -19.80 21.83
N GLN A 127 12.99 -20.17 21.04
CA GLN A 127 12.88 -21.49 20.40
C GLN A 127 13.99 -21.77 19.38
N ARG A 128 14.77 -20.75 18.97
CA ARG A 128 15.87 -20.86 17.97
C ARG A 128 15.44 -21.58 16.69
N PRO A 129 14.36 -21.16 16.02
CA PRO A 129 13.91 -21.82 14.80
C PRO A 129 14.91 -21.67 13.66
N ASP A 130 14.89 -22.63 12.73
CA ASP A 130 15.62 -22.53 11.45
C ASP A 130 14.96 -21.49 10.53
N LEU A 131 13.60 -21.45 10.54
CA LEU A 131 12.76 -20.49 9.83
C LEU A 131 11.89 -19.72 10.82
N LEU A 132 12.06 -18.41 10.88
CA LEU A 132 11.21 -17.52 11.66
C LEU A 132 10.38 -16.64 10.75
N VAL A 133 9.06 -16.70 10.87
CA VAL A 133 8.14 -15.83 10.16
C VAL A 133 7.51 -14.86 11.15
N MET A 134 7.62 -13.57 10.83
CA MET A 134 7.02 -12.48 11.60
C MET A 134 5.98 -11.79 10.71
N ASP A 135 4.71 -11.86 11.13
CA ASP A 135 3.61 -11.19 10.44
C ASP A 135 3.23 -9.91 11.20
N GLU A 136 3.59 -8.74 10.64
CA GLU A 136 3.37 -7.40 11.19
C GLU A 136 3.82 -7.26 12.67
N PRO A 137 5.11 -7.47 13.00
CA PRO A 137 5.57 -7.46 14.39
C PRO A 137 5.54 -6.08 15.06
N THR A 138 5.49 -5.01 14.28
CA THR A 138 5.49 -3.61 14.77
C THR A 138 4.12 -2.93 14.65
N ASN A 139 3.07 -3.67 14.31
CA ASN A 139 1.73 -3.11 14.22
C ASN A 139 1.17 -2.80 15.62
N HIS A 140 0.54 -1.64 15.79
CA HIS A 140 -0.03 -1.16 17.07
C HIS A 140 0.95 -1.02 18.24
N VAL A 141 2.27 -0.97 17.98
CA VAL A 141 3.27 -0.75 19.03
C VAL A 141 3.84 0.66 18.97
N ASP A 142 4.23 1.18 20.13
CA ASP A 142 4.88 2.49 20.24
C ASP A 142 6.36 2.44 19.78
N ALA A 143 6.98 3.60 19.63
CA ALA A 143 8.34 3.72 19.13
C ALA A 143 9.37 2.97 19.98
N PRO A 144 9.38 3.06 21.35
CA PRO A 144 10.31 2.28 22.17
C PRO A 144 10.15 0.77 22.01
N THR A 145 8.92 0.26 21.94
CA THR A 145 8.65 -1.17 21.72
C THR A 145 9.11 -1.60 20.32
N ARG A 146 8.90 -0.77 19.30
CA ARG A 146 9.37 -1.02 17.92
C ARG A 146 10.89 -1.17 17.87
N GLU A 147 11.63 -0.26 18.52
CA GLU A 147 13.09 -0.30 18.57
C GLU A 147 13.59 -1.56 19.29
N ALA A 148 12.97 -1.92 20.40
CA ALA A 148 13.32 -3.15 21.14
C ALA A 148 13.09 -4.41 20.28
N ILE A 149 11.96 -4.51 19.59
CA ILE A 149 11.65 -5.61 18.68
C ILE A 149 12.65 -5.64 17.52
N ALA A 150 12.93 -4.51 16.87
CA ALA A 150 13.90 -4.44 15.79
C ALA A 150 15.29 -4.89 16.20
N ALA A 151 15.76 -4.45 17.38
CA ALA A 151 17.06 -4.84 17.94
C ALA A 151 17.12 -6.36 18.27
N ALA A 152 16.04 -6.95 18.77
CA ALA A 152 15.96 -8.37 19.03
C ALA A 152 15.97 -9.20 17.73
N LEU A 153 15.18 -8.80 16.73
CA LEU A 153 15.10 -9.45 15.42
C LEU A 153 16.42 -9.36 14.63
N ALA A 154 17.18 -8.29 14.77
CA ALA A 154 18.49 -8.11 14.13
C ALA A 154 19.54 -9.17 14.55
N ARG A 155 19.35 -9.84 15.71
CA ARG A 155 20.25 -10.91 16.19
C ARG A 155 19.92 -12.28 15.63
N PHE A 156 18.76 -12.45 15.00
CA PHE A 156 18.37 -13.70 14.40
C PHE A 156 19.25 -14.05 13.20
N LYS A 157 19.79 -15.27 13.17
CA LYS A 157 20.74 -15.73 12.13
C LYS A 157 20.21 -16.83 11.24
N GLY A 158 19.01 -17.31 11.48
CA GLY A 158 18.32 -18.29 10.65
C GLY A 158 17.77 -17.70 9.35
N VAL A 159 16.86 -18.40 8.72
CA VAL A 159 16.07 -17.89 7.60
C VAL A 159 14.90 -17.11 8.19
N GLY A 160 14.84 -15.79 7.95
CA GLY A 160 13.78 -14.92 8.43
C GLY A 160 12.87 -14.50 7.27
N LEU A 161 11.56 -14.56 7.47
CA LEU A 161 10.55 -13.97 6.59
C LEU A 161 9.77 -12.91 7.37
N LEU A 162 9.88 -11.65 6.95
CA LEU A 162 9.28 -10.50 7.59
C LEU A 162 8.19 -9.91 6.71
N ILE A 163 6.94 -10.05 7.12
CA ILE A 163 5.81 -9.32 6.53
C ILE A 163 5.66 -8.06 7.36
N SER A 164 5.84 -6.89 6.75
CA SER A 164 5.68 -5.62 7.44
C SER A 164 5.33 -4.47 6.51
N HIS A 165 4.59 -3.51 7.05
CA HIS A 165 4.34 -2.20 6.47
C HIS A 165 5.26 -1.12 7.04
N ASP A 166 6.17 -1.48 7.94
CA ASP A 166 7.19 -0.60 8.51
C ASP A 166 8.42 -0.55 7.61
N ARG A 167 8.55 0.56 6.86
CA ARG A 167 9.65 0.79 5.92
C ARG A 167 11.02 0.78 6.61
N ALA A 168 11.10 1.40 7.79
CA ALA A 168 12.36 1.48 8.54
C ALA A 168 12.82 0.11 9.03
N LEU A 169 11.89 -0.73 9.49
CA LEU A 169 12.18 -2.10 9.90
C LEU A 169 12.64 -2.96 8.72
N LEU A 170 11.97 -2.86 7.58
CA LEU A 170 12.35 -3.59 6.35
C LEU A 170 13.72 -3.16 5.84
N ASP A 171 14.02 -1.85 5.87
CA ASP A 171 15.31 -1.32 5.43
C ASP A 171 16.45 -1.68 6.39
N ALA A 172 16.18 -1.74 7.69
CA ALA A 172 17.18 -2.08 8.70
C ALA A 172 17.54 -3.58 8.73
N LEU A 173 16.59 -4.47 8.46
CA LEU A 173 16.77 -5.90 8.66
C LEU A 173 16.95 -6.70 7.38
N CYS A 174 16.26 -6.32 6.27
CA CYS A 174 16.13 -7.21 5.12
C CYS A 174 17.31 -7.13 4.17
N VAL A 175 17.83 -8.29 3.78
CA VAL A 175 18.86 -8.44 2.74
C VAL A 175 18.27 -8.47 1.34
N GLN A 176 16.98 -8.80 1.23
CA GLN A 176 16.19 -8.74 0.01
C GLN A 176 14.71 -8.54 0.36
N CYS A 177 13.92 -8.05 -0.59
CA CYS A 177 12.48 -7.93 -0.48
C CYS A 177 11.77 -8.63 -1.62
N LEU A 178 10.69 -9.32 -1.27
CA LEU A 178 9.75 -9.98 -2.18
C LEU A 178 8.54 -9.06 -2.36
N PHE A 179 8.33 -8.57 -3.57
CA PHE A 179 7.19 -7.72 -3.91
C PHE A 179 6.10 -8.59 -4.52
N MET A 180 4.97 -8.73 -3.83
CA MET A 180 3.84 -9.55 -4.24
C MET A 180 2.72 -8.69 -4.80
N ALA A 181 2.29 -8.97 -6.02
CA ALA A 181 1.16 -8.33 -6.70
C ALA A 181 0.40 -9.34 -7.56
N GLU A 182 -0.92 -9.32 -7.52
CA GLU A 182 -1.81 -10.19 -8.32
C GLU A 182 -1.43 -11.69 -8.29
N GLY A 183 -0.99 -12.19 -7.14
CA GLY A 183 -0.55 -13.57 -6.96
C GLY A 183 0.79 -13.92 -7.62
N ARG A 184 1.56 -12.93 -8.03
CA ARG A 184 2.92 -13.05 -8.57
C ARG A 184 3.93 -12.41 -7.63
N LEU A 185 5.19 -12.81 -7.76
CA LEU A 185 6.25 -12.37 -6.89
C LEU A 185 7.46 -11.88 -7.69
N THR A 186 7.99 -10.72 -7.28
CA THR A 186 9.23 -10.15 -7.82
C THR A 186 10.24 -10.03 -6.69
N VAL A 187 11.41 -10.63 -6.86
CA VAL A 187 12.52 -10.56 -5.89
C VAL A 187 13.41 -9.37 -6.22
N ARG A 188 13.71 -8.54 -5.22
CA ARG A 188 14.66 -7.42 -5.35
C ARG A 188 15.66 -7.45 -4.20
N PRO A 189 16.95 -7.24 -4.48
CA PRO A 189 17.97 -7.19 -3.44
C PRO A 189 17.83 -5.91 -2.58
N GLY A 190 18.30 -6.00 -1.33
CA GLY A 190 18.27 -4.91 -0.37
C GLY A 190 16.96 -4.73 0.37
N GLY A 191 16.87 -3.67 1.16
CA GLY A 191 15.67 -3.28 1.90
C GLY A 191 14.55 -2.78 0.99
N TYR A 192 13.45 -2.36 1.62
CA TYR A 192 12.25 -1.88 0.90
C TYR A 192 12.54 -0.68 0.01
N SER A 193 13.20 0.35 0.54
CA SER A 193 13.48 1.60 -0.18
C SER A 193 14.31 1.38 -1.44
N GLN A 194 15.33 0.51 -1.36
CA GLN A 194 16.16 0.15 -2.51
C GLN A 194 15.35 -0.63 -3.56
N GLY A 195 14.62 -1.66 -3.13
CA GLY A 195 13.80 -2.49 -4.03
C GLY A 195 12.69 -1.69 -4.71
N ARG A 196 12.09 -0.74 -3.98
CA ARG A 196 11.11 0.19 -4.50
C ARG A 196 11.71 1.14 -5.54
N GLY A 197 12.85 1.76 -5.22
CA GLY A 197 13.55 2.64 -6.17
C GLY A 197 13.84 1.95 -7.50
N GLN A 198 14.28 0.69 -7.46
CA GLN A 198 14.45 -0.14 -8.66
C GLN A 198 13.12 -0.34 -9.40
N GLY A 199 12.04 -0.68 -8.69
CA GLY A 199 10.71 -0.83 -9.31
C GLY A 199 10.19 0.44 -9.98
N GLU A 200 10.45 1.60 -9.40
CA GLU A 200 10.08 2.89 -10.01
C GLU A 200 10.89 3.19 -11.29
N LEU A 201 12.18 2.84 -11.32
CA LEU A 201 13.00 2.96 -12.52
C LEU A 201 12.49 2.03 -13.63
N GLU A 202 12.18 0.78 -13.30
CA GLU A 202 11.58 -0.19 -14.23
C GLU A 202 10.23 0.29 -14.78
N ARG A 203 9.37 0.83 -13.90
CA ARG A 203 8.08 1.43 -14.29
C ARG A 203 8.26 2.62 -15.22
N LYS A 204 9.17 3.56 -14.90
CA LYS A 204 9.47 4.70 -15.78
C LYS A 204 9.98 4.25 -17.15
N ALA A 205 10.82 3.21 -17.19
CA ALA A 205 11.29 2.61 -18.45
C ALA A 205 10.13 1.99 -19.25
N ALA A 206 9.25 1.21 -18.58
CA ALA A 206 8.07 0.60 -19.21
C ALA A 206 7.08 1.66 -19.74
N LEU A 207 6.87 2.76 -19.01
CA LEU A 207 6.05 3.90 -19.49
C LEU A 207 6.63 4.51 -20.77
N ARG A 208 7.94 4.77 -20.80
CA ARG A 208 8.63 5.29 -21.99
C ARG A 208 8.49 4.32 -23.18
N GLN A 209 8.69 3.04 -22.96
CA GLN A 209 8.51 2.01 -23.99
C GLN A 209 7.08 1.98 -24.50
N ARG A 210 6.08 2.05 -23.61
CA ARG A 210 4.67 2.10 -23.98
C ARG A 210 4.31 3.34 -24.81
N GLU A 211 4.83 4.50 -24.43
CA GLU A 211 4.65 5.71 -25.23
C GLU A 211 5.29 5.61 -26.62
N GLN A 212 6.51 5.08 -26.70
CA GLN A 212 7.19 4.83 -27.98
C GLN A 212 6.38 3.87 -28.85
N ALA A 213 5.94 2.72 -28.28
CA ALA A 213 5.10 1.75 -28.99
C ALA A 213 3.77 2.37 -29.44
N LYS A 214 3.15 3.23 -28.62
CA LYS A 214 1.91 3.96 -28.97
C LYS A 214 2.15 4.93 -30.13
N ARG A 215 3.25 5.69 -30.12
CA ARG A 215 3.62 6.60 -31.22
C ARG A 215 3.90 5.82 -32.50
N GLU A 216 4.65 4.71 -32.43
CA GLU A 216 4.96 3.86 -33.57
C GLU A 216 3.68 3.22 -34.15
N LYS A 217 2.78 2.67 -33.31
CA LYS A 217 1.46 2.18 -33.74
C LYS A 217 0.70 3.26 -34.50
N LYS A 218 0.62 4.50 -33.95
CA LYS A 218 -0.08 5.62 -34.60
C LYS A 218 0.53 5.97 -35.98
N ARG A 219 1.86 5.99 -36.07
CA ARG A 219 2.59 6.23 -37.31
C ARG A 219 2.28 5.16 -38.35
N LEU A 220 2.43 3.89 -37.97
CA LEU A 220 2.18 2.74 -38.85
C LEU A 220 0.71 2.65 -39.28
N ALA A 221 -0.24 2.97 -38.40
CA ALA A 221 -1.66 3.03 -38.75
C ALA A 221 -1.94 4.07 -39.85
N GLY A 222 -1.34 5.27 -39.74
CA GLY A 222 -1.46 6.32 -40.77
C GLY A 222 -0.83 5.86 -42.10
N GLU A 223 0.32 5.21 -42.09
CA GLU A 223 0.95 4.67 -43.30
C GLU A 223 0.15 3.52 -43.89
N ALA A 224 -0.36 2.59 -43.08
CA ALA A 224 -1.21 1.48 -43.53
C ALA A 224 -2.50 2.00 -44.23
N GLN A 225 -3.13 3.00 -43.62
CA GLN A 225 -4.31 3.64 -44.21
C GLN A 225 -4.00 4.25 -45.60
N ARG A 226 -2.91 5.01 -45.73
CA ARG A 226 -2.49 5.57 -47.04
C ARG A 226 -2.22 4.45 -48.06
N ARG A 227 -1.51 3.41 -47.67
CA ARG A 227 -1.22 2.27 -48.59
C ARG A 227 -2.48 1.50 -49.01
N ARG A 228 -3.45 1.37 -48.07
CA ARG A 228 -4.75 0.76 -48.37
C ARG A 228 -5.55 1.60 -49.39
N GLU A 229 -5.55 2.94 -49.25
CA GLU A 229 -6.18 3.83 -50.21
C GLU A 229 -5.49 3.79 -51.60
N GLU A 230 -4.15 3.76 -51.64
CA GLU A 230 -3.38 3.61 -52.86
C GLU A 230 -3.68 2.26 -53.56
N ALA A 231 -3.74 1.19 -52.80
CA ALA A 231 -4.07 -0.15 -53.30
C ALA A 231 -5.53 -0.20 -53.84
N SER A 232 -6.46 0.41 -53.11
CA SER A 232 -7.87 0.53 -53.54
C SER A 232 -8.03 1.33 -54.86
N ARG A 233 -7.31 2.45 -54.95
CA ARG A 233 -7.30 3.27 -56.19
C ARG A 233 -6.70 2.47 -57.37
N ALA A 234 -5.58 1.75 -57.13
CA ALA A 234 -4.96 0.94 -58.15
C ALA A 234 -5.86 -0.24 -58.59
N ALA A 235 -6.58 -0.86 -57.65
CA ALA A 235 -7.56 -1.90 -57.97
C ALA A 235 -8.78 -1.35 -58.76
N GLY A 236 -9.21 -0.13 -58.45
CA GLY A 236 -10.28 0.55 -59.17
C GLY A 236 -9.94 0.81 -60.66
N MET A 237 -8.67 1.05 -60.97
CA MET A 237 -8.20 1.25 -62.35
C MET A 237 -8.26 -0.03 -63.24
N ARG A 238 -8.44 -1.21 -62.66
CA ARG A 238 -8.65 -2.48 -63.38
C ARG A 238 -10.09 -2.74 -63.76
N SER A 239 -11.03 -2.03 -63.21
CA SER A 239 -12.44 -2.29 -63.41
C SER A 239 -12.93 -1.56 -64.64
N CYS A 240 -13.34 -2.32 -65.64
CA CYS A 240 -14.08 -1.77 -66.81
C CYS A 240 -15.56 -1.46 -66.50
N ARG A 241 -16.02 -1.62 -65.22
CA ARG A 241 -17.44 -1.59 -64.85
C ARG A 241 -18.11 -0.22 -65.07
N ASN A 242 -17.30 0.86 -65.02
CA ASN A 242 -17.76 2.23 -65.20
C ASN A 242 -17.28 2.90 -66.48
N LEU A 243 -16.74 2.09 -67.45
CA LEU A 243 -16.32 2.60 -68.78
C LEU A 243 -17.45 2.44 -69.76
N ASP A 244 -17.65 3.46 -70.61
CA ASP A 244 -18.57 3.38 -71.75
C ASP A 244 -18.18 2.18 -72.63
N PRO A 245 -19.13 1.33 -73.04
CA PRO A 245 -18.89 0.22 -73.95
C PRO A 245 -18.13 0.58 -75.26
N LYS A 246 -18.18 1.81 -75.67
CA LYS A 246 -17.51 2.37 -76.87
C LYS A 246 -16.15 3.04 -76.60
N ASP A 247 -15.71 3.14 -75.30
CA ASP A 247 -14.41 3.73 -74.94
C ASP A 247 -13.27 2.69 -75.12
N HIS A 248 -12.75 2.60 -76.35
CA HIS A 248 -11.60 1.76 -76.67
C HIS A 248 -10.30 2.19 -75.94
N SER A 249 -10.10 3.50 -75.79
CA SER A 249 -8.91 4.06 -75.12
C SER A 249 -8.88 3.74 -73.63
N GLY A 250 -10.04 3.80 -72.94
CA GLY A 250 -10.17 3.37 -71.55
C GLY A 250 -9.90 1.88 -71.35
N LYS A 251 -10.39 1.05 -72.23
CA LYS A 251 -10.13 -0.43 -72.21
C LYS A 251 -8.66 -0.78 -72.42
N GLU A 252 -7.94 -0.08 -73.31
CA GLU A 252 -6.50 -0.26 -73.51
C GLU A 252 -5.69 0.16 -72.30
N ARG A 253 -6.05 1.27 -71.62
CA ARG A 253 -5.41 1.67 -70.35
C ARG A 253 -5.59 0.63 -69.26
N VAL A 254 -6.75 0.01 -69.15
CA VAL A 254 -7.01 -1.07 -68.21
C VAL A 254 -6.16 -2.30 -68.53
N LYS A 255 -6.05 -2.69 -69.82
CA LYS A 255 -5.18 -3.78 -70.25
C LYS A 255 -3.71 -3.49 -69.96
N LEU A 256 -3.24 -2.26 -70.15
CA LEU A 256 -1.86 -1.86 -69.86
C LEU A 256 -1.58 -1.88 -68.34
N ALA A 257 -2.54 -1.47 -67.52
CA ALA A 257 -2.44 -1.55 -66.06
C ALA A 257 -2.35 -3.00 -65.54
N VAL A 258 -3.12 -3.91 -66.16
CA VAL A 258 -3.06 -5.34 -65.86
C VAL A 258 -1.70 -5.95 -66.27
N TYR A 259 -1.19 -5.57 -67.43
CA TYR A 259 0.06 -6.08 -67.98
C TYR A 259 1.30 -5.63 -67.21
N THR A 260 1.32 -4.40 -66.72
CA THR A 260 2.45 -3.80 -65.95
C THR A 260 2.54 -4.28 -64.51
N GLY A 261 1.52 -4.95 -63.96
CA GLY A 261 1.55 -5.54 -62.61
C GLY A 261 1.78 -4.57 -61.45
N LYS A 262 1.74 -3.22 -61.70
CA LYS A 262 2.00 -2.16 -60.70
C LYS A 262 1.07 -2.22 -59.50
N ASP A 263 -0.12 -2.70 -59.65
CA ASP A 263 -1.11 -2.89 -58.58
C ASP A 263 -0.84 -4.11 -57.70
N GLY A 264 -0.24 -5.16 -58.23
CA GLY A 264 0.26 -6.29 -57.42
C GLY A 264 1.35 -5.84 -56.40
N VAL A 265 2.12 -4.80 -56.80
CA VAL A 265 3.11 -4.19 -55.90
C VAL A 265 2.42 -3.39 -54.80
N ALA A 266 1.39 -2.57 -55.12
CA ALA A 266 0.62 -1.79 -54.17
C ALA A 266 -0.11 -2.69 -53.14
N GLY A 267 -0.73 -3.80 -53.59
CA GLY A 267 -1.35 -4.79 -52.71
C GLY A 267 -0.36 -5.47 -51.75
N LYS A 268 0.82 -5.88 -52.29
CA LYS A 268 1.89 -6.46 -51.46
C LYS A 268 2.42 -5.47 -50.42
N LEU A 269 2.55 -4.18 -50.77
CA LEU A 269 2.98 -3.13 -49.82
C LEU A 269 1.93 -2.89 -48.73
N SER A 270 0.63 -2.85 -49.06
CA SER A 270 -0.47 -2.76 -48.11
C SER A 270 -0.44 -3.93 -47.12
N SER A 271 -0.35 -5.17 -47.60
CA SER A 271 -0.30 -6.36 -46.75
C SER A 271 0.93 -6.37 -45.81
N ARG A 272 2.10 -5.93 -46.32
CA ARG A 272 3.30 -5.79 -45.47
C ARG A 272 3.12 -4.73 -44.39
N MET A 273 2.46 -3.62 -44.69
CA MET A 273 2.20 -2.58 -43.69
C MET A 273 1.19 -3.07 -42.64
N GLU A 274 0.15 -3.80 -43.05
CA GLU A 274 -0.81 -4.41 -42.10
C GLU A 274 -0.11 -5.40 -41.17
N SER A 275 0.79 -6.24 -41.66
CA SER A 275 1.59 -7.14 -40.82
C SER A 275 2.51 -6.41 -39.85
N ARG A 276 3.07 -5.24 -40.26
CA ARG A 276 3.88 -4.41 -39.36
C ARG A 276 3.02 -3.72 -38.29
N LEU A 277 1.83 -3.27 -38.65
CA LEU A 277 0.88 -2.68 -37.70
C LEU A 277 0.44 -3.73 -36.66
N SER A 278 0.09 -4.95 -37.07
CA SER A 278 -0.27 -6.05 -36.18
C SER A 278 0.85 -6.34 -35.17
N ARG A 279 2.10 -6.42 -35.60
CA ARG A 279 3.25 -6.60 -34.70
C ARG A 279 3.43 -5.44 -33.72
N ALA A 280 3.20 -4.21 -34.16
CA ALA A 280 3.27 -3.04 -33.27
C ALA A 280 2.13 -3.04 -32.24
N GLU A 281 0.95 -3.54 -32.61
CA GLU A 281 -0.19 -3.74 -31.70
C GLU A 281 0.10 -4.82 -30.66
N GLU A 282 0.69 -5.95 -31.09
CA GLU A 282 1.14 -7.02 -30.18
C GLU A 282 2.20 -6.51 -29.21
N THR A 283 3.20 -5.75 -29.70
CA THR A 283 4.22 -5.13 -28.85
C THR A 283 3.59 -4.18 -27.81
N LEU A 284 2.64 -3.36 -28.22
CA LEU A 284 1.94 -2.45 -27.30
C LEU A 284 1.11 -3.21 -26.26
N ALA A 285 0.50 -4.33 -26.62
CA ALA A 285 -0.28 -5.18 -25.73
C ALA A 285 0.60 -5.91 -24.69
N GLN A 286 1.85 -6.24 -25.06
CA GLN A 286 2.81 -6.89 -24.15
C GLN A 286 3.36 -5.96 -23.08
N VAL A 287 3.43 -4.64 -23.34
CA VAL A 287 3.91 -3.65 -22.36
C VAL A 287 2.81 -3.34 -21.34
N LYS A 288 2.74 -4.15 -20.29
CA LYS A 288 1.85 -3.88 -19.15
C LYS A 288 2.47 -2.82 -18.26
N VAL A 289 1.72 -1.80 -17.95
CA VAL A 289 2.08 -0.76 -16.98
C VAL A 289 0.95 -0.66 -15.98
N GLU A 290 1.30 -0.78 -14.72
CA GLU A 290 0.37 -0.61 -13.60
C GLU A 290 -0.23 0.80 -13.64
N LYS A 291 -1.55 0.88 -13.56
CA LYS A 291 -2.26 2.18 -13.50
C LYS A 291 -2.10 2.74 -12.10
N ARG A 292 -1.52 3.93 -11.97
CA ARG A 292 -1.58 4.73 -10.74
C ARG A 292 -2.39 6.00 -11.02
N TYR A 293 -3.20 6.35 -10.07
CA TYR A 293 -3.99 7.57 -10.12
C TYR A 293 -3.20 8.70 -9.46
N ASP A 294 -2.36 9.38 -10.24
CA ASP A 294 -1.50 10.50 -9.78
C ASP A 294 -2.17 11.86 -10.08
N GLY A 295 -3.48 11.99 -9.82
CA GLY A 295 -4.21 13.24 -10.01
C GLY A 295 -4.11 14.18 -8.80
N ASP A 296 -4.18 15.48 -9.03
CA ASP A 296 -4.35 16.47 -7.95
C ASP A 296 -5.76 16.35 -7.36
N LEU A 297 -5.84 15.77 -6.15
CA LEU A 297 -7.09 15.51 -5.45
C LEU A 297 -7.60 16.74 -4.67
N TRP A 298 -6.74 17.75 -4.46
CA TRP A 298 -7.03 18.96 -3.68
C TRP A 298 -7.36 20.20 -4.52
N MET A 299 -7.65 20.06 -5.81
CA MET A 299 -7.83 21.18 -6.77
C MET A 299 -8.78 22.31 -6.33
N ARG A 300 -9.57 22.11 -5.26
CA ARG A 300 -10.52 23.12 -4.75
C ARG A 300 -10.33 23.44 -3.26
N ALA A 301 -9.45 22.73 -2.56
CA ALA A 301 -9.19 23.00 -1.16
C ALA A 301 -8.29 24.23 -1.05
N GLU A 302 -8.72 25.20 -0.25
CA GLU A 302 -7.97 26.41 0.09
C GLU A 302 -7.79 26.49 1.60
N PRO A 303 -6.70 27.09 2.09
CA PRO A 303 -6.55 27.36 3.51
C PRO A 303 -7.73 28.20 4.02
N SER A 304 -8.15 27.98 5.26
CA SER A 304 -9.19 28.80 5.87
C SER A 304 -8.81 30.29 5.86
N ALA A 305 -9.77 31.15 5.63
CA ALA A 305 -9.60 32.61 5.78
C ALA A 305 -9.27 33.02 7.23
N ARG A 306 -9.58 32.15 8.20
CA ARG A 306 -9.23 32.34 9.62
C ARG A 306 -7.79 31.93 9.84
N LYS A 307 -6.95 32.84 10.34
CA LYS A 307 -5.54 32.54 10.59
C LYS A 307 -5.32 31.51 11.71
N VAL A 308 -6.25 31.39 12.65
CA VAL A 308 -6.19 30.46 13.78
C VAL A 308 -7.50 29.69 13.84
N LEU A 309 -7.42 28.37 13.75
CA LEU A 309 -8.57 27.46 13.79
C LEU A 309 -8.85 26.95 15.23
N TYR A 310 -7.80 26.84 16.02
CA TYR A 310 -7.89 26.38 17.41
C TYR A 310 -6.93 27.17 18.27
N ARG A 311 -7.38 27.54 19.48
CA ARG A 311 -6.55 28.16 20.50
C ARG A 311 -7.01 27.72 21.88
N GLN A 312 -6.07 27.25 22.69
CA GLN A 312 -6.31 26.77 24.02
C GLN A 312 -5.23 27.33 24.97
N PRO A 313 -5.58 27.94 26.11
CA PRO A 313 -4.62 28.23 27.15
C PRO A 313 -4.11 26.93 27.78
N GLU A 314 -3.13 27.08 28.67
CA GLU A 314 -2.66 25.97 29.50
C GLU A 314 -3.84 25.22 30.15
N MET A 315 -3.81 23.89 30.09
CA MET A 315 -4.83 23.04 30.70
C MET A 315 -4.24 21.73 31.21
N THR A 316 -4.96 21.08 32.12
CA THR A 316 -4.68 19.73 32.58
C THR A 316 -5.82 18.81 32.16
N LEU A 317 -5.49 17.70 31.48
CA LEU A 317 -6.44 16.67 31.11
C LEU A 317 -6.31 15.49 32.07
N ALA A 318 -7.44 15.04 32.63
CA ALA A 318 -7.49 13.84 33.46
C ALA A 318 -7.53 12.59 32.55
N LEU A 319 -6.68 11.61 32.84
CA LEU A 319 -6.53 10.34 32.13
C LEU A 319 -6.72 9.17 33.12
N GLY A 320 -7.89 9.06 33.72
CA GLY A 320 -8.13 8.15 34.85
C GLY A 320 -7.38 8.61 36.10
N GLU A 321 -6.44 7.78 36.60
CA GLU A 321 -5.57 8.15 37.74
C GLU A 321 -4.37 9.02 37.31
N ARG A 322 -4.11 9.17 36.01
CA ARG A 322 -3.03 9.98 35.45
C ARG A 322 -3.53 11.33 34.97
N GLN A 323 -2.62 12.25 34.76
CA GLN A 323 -2.91 13.59 34.21
C GLN A 323 -1.93 13.94 33.08
N LEU A 324 -2.44 14.70 32.09
CA LEU A 324 -1.64 15.27 31.02
C LEU A 324 -1.61 16.80 31.17
N LEU A 325 -0.42 17.35 31.38
CA LEU A 325 -0.19 18.78 31.39
C LEU A 325 0.00 19.28 29.95
N VAL A 326 -0.86 20.18 29.55
CA VAL A 326 -0.90 20.69 28.17
C VAL A 326 -0.58 22.19 28.23
N PRO A 327 0.51 22.66 27.60
CA PRO A 327 0.84 24.06 27.48
C PRO A 327 -0.18 24.82 26.62
N PRO A 328 -0.10 26.14 26.49
CA PRO A 328 -0.91 26.87 25.53
C PRO A 328 -0.70 26.34 24.13
N LEU A 329 -1.80 25.93 23.47
CA LEU A 329 -1.77 25.37 22.11
C LEU A 329 -2.54 26.25 21.13
N SER A 330 -2.08 26.25 19.87
CA SER A 330 -2.79 26.83 18.75
C SER A 330 -2.60 26.01 17.48
N ILE A 331 -3.61 26.02 16.61
CA ILE A 331 -3.54 25.46 15.24
C ILE A 331 -3.84 26.61 14.28
N GLY A 332 -2.85 26.98 13.49
CA GLY A 332 -3.00 27.90 12.37
C GLY A 332 -3.69 27.24 11.18
N ASN A 333 -4.08 28.04 10.19
CA ASN A 333 -4.83 27.55 9.04
C ASN A 333 -4.00 26.75 8.01
N THR A 334 -2.68 26.69 8.18
CA THR A 334 -1.74 25.93 7.33
C THR A 334 -0.78 25.08 8.15
N ASP A 335 -1.01 24.97 9.48
CA ASP A 335 -0.13 24.20 10.35
C ASP A 335 -0.31 22.70 10.11
N HIS A 336 0.79 22.02 9.87
CA HIS A 336 0.84 20.57 9.80
C HIS A 336 1.54 20.04 11.05
N ILE A 337 0.75 19.45 11.94
CA ILE A 337 1.16 19.09 13.31
C ILE A 337 1.21 17.56 13.44
N ALA A 338 2.34 17.04 13.92
CA ALA A 338 2.47 15.68 14.42
C ALA A 338 2.18 15.62 15.90
N LEU A 339 1.33 14.71 16.36
CA LEU A 339 1.17 14.37 17.78
C LEU A 339 1.80 12.99 18.04
N THR A 340 2.86 12.97 18.84
CA THR A 340 3.64 11.78 19.17
C THR A 340 3.66 11.51 20.68
N GLY A 341 4.06 10.29 21.06
CA GLY A 341 4.19 9.90 22.46
C GLY A 341 3.85 8.43 22.68
N PRO A 342 4.15 7.85 23.87
CA PRO A 342 3.89 6.45 24.16
C PRO A 342 2.39 6.11 24.13
N ASN A 343 2.11 4.81 24.02
CA ASN A 343 0.73 4.32 24.11
C ASN A 343 0.17 4.59 25.52
N GLY A 344 -1.09 5.00 25.58
CA GLY A 344 -1.72 5.36 26.85
C GLY A 344 -1.38 6.74 27.39
N ALA A 345 -0.52 7.54 26.73
CA ALA A 345 -0.12 8.87 27.17
C ALA A 345 -1.20 9.96 26.99
N GLY A 346 -2.37 9.61 26.43
CA GLY A 346 -3.50 10.54 26.29
C GLY A 346 -3.61 11.21 24.91
N LYS A 347 -2.93 10.70 23.87
CA LYS A 347 -3.00 11.24 22.49
C LYS A 347 -4.43 11.37 21.99
N THR A 348 -5.19 10.27 21.98
CA THR A 348 -6.59 10.24 21.50
C THR A 348 -7.51 11.12 22.36
N THR A 349 -7.26 11.21 23.68
CA THR A 349 -8.02 12.10 24.57
C THR A 349 -7.78 13.57 24.21
N LEU A 350 -6.51 13.94 23.96
CA LEU A 350 -6.16 15.30 23.52
C LEU A 350 -6.79 15.62 22.17
N VAL A 351 -6.71 14.70 21.18
CA VAL A 351 -7.35 14.86 19.87
C VAL A 351 -8.86 15.07 19.99
N SER A 352 -9.53 14.29 20.83
CA SER A 352 -10.96 14.42 21.09
C SER A 352 -11.32 15.77 21.72
N GLU A 353 -10.48 16.25 22.64
CA GLU A 353 -10.66 17.55 23.27
C GLU A 353 -10.41 18.72 22.30
N VAL A 354 -9.39 18.61 21.44
CA VAL A 354 -9.15 19.55 20.35
C VAL A 354 -10.35 19.59 19.40
N ALA A 355 -10.80 18.43 18.91
CA ALA A 355 -11.94 18.35 18.00
C ALA A 355 -13.22 18.94 18.59
N ARG A 356 -13.47 18.74 19.91
CA ARG A 356 -14.65 19.27 20.60
C ARG A 356 -14.63 20.78 20.74
N ARG A 357 -13.44 21.40 20.83
CA ARG A 357 -13.27 22.85 21.09
C ARG A 357 -13.05 23.68 19.84
N ILE A 358 -12.90 23.07 18.69
CA ILE A 358 -12.83 23.80 17.42
C ILE A 358 -14.18 24.47 17.16
N ASP A 359 -14.12 25.67 16.57
CA ASP A 359 -15.32 26.41 16.18
C ASP A 359 -16.26 25.53 15.31
N PRO A 360 -17.52 25.34 15.71
CA PRO A 360 -18.47 24.49 14.97
C PRO A 360 -18.72 24.94 13.52
N THR A 361 -18.33 26.17 13.17
CA THR A 361 -18.43 26.68 11.80
C THR A 361 -17.25 26.33 10.90
N ALA A 362 -16.17 25.78 11.49
CA ALA A 362 -15.03 25.29 10.73
C ALA A 362 -15.34 23.91 10.12
N ARG A 363 -14.93 23.71 8.87
CA ARG A 363 -15.06 22.41 8.20
C ARG A 363 -13.93 21.50 8.62
N VAL A 364 -14.20 20.62 9.59
CA VAL A 364 -13.22 19.69 10.16
C VAL A 364 -13.53 18.27 9.73
N LEU A 365 -12.53 17.60 9.15
CA LEU A 365 -12.60 16.18 8.88
C LEU A 365 -11.86 15.43 9.99
N VAL A 366 -12.59 14.60 10.74
CA VAL A 366 -12.00 13.73 11.77
C VAL A 366 -12.09 12.29 11.30
N ILE A 367 -10.94 11.62 11.20
CA ILE A 367 -10.85 10.18 10.88
C ILE A 367 -10.28 9.47 12.11
N PRO A 368 -11.12 8.69 12.83
CA PRO A 368 -10.69 8.00 14.03
C PRO A 368 -9.78 6.80 13.73
N GLN A 369 -9.09 6.32 14.74
CA GLN A 369 -8.28 5.11 14.66
C GLN A 369 -9.11 3.89 14.21
N GLU A 370 -10.28 3.70 14.82
CA GLU A 370 -11.25 2.67 14.43
C GLU A 370 -12.63 3.30 14.25
N PRO A 371 -13.16 3.30 13.01
CA PRO A 371 -14.51 3.77 12.78
C PRO A 371 -15.55 2.87 13.45
N THR A 372 -16.53 3.47 14.11
CA THR A 372 -17.65 2.72 14.70
C THR A 372 -18.55 2.12 13.61
N ALA A 373 -19.31 1.09 13.97
CA ALA A 373 -20.29 0.48 13.04
C ALA A 373 -21.34 1.49 12.53
N GLU A 374 -21.66 2.51 13.32
CA GLU A 374 -22.53 3.61 12.93
C GLU A 374 -21.88 4.51 11.88
N GLN A 375 -20.66 4.96 12.12
CA GLN A 375 -19.88 5.76 11.17
C GLN A 375 -19.66 5.03 9.83
N CYS A 376 -19.44 3.71 9.88
CA CYS A 376 -19.32 2.89 8.68
C CYS A 376 -20.63 2.88 7.88
N ARG A 377 -21.78 2.69 8.54
CA ARG A 377 -23.09 2.71 7.86
C ARG A 377 -23.40 4.08 7.27
N ASP A 378 -23.11 5.15 8.00
CA ASP A 378 -23.33 6.52 7.53
C ASP A 378 -22.47 6.83 6.31
N ALA A 379 -21.19 6.43 6.31
CA ALA A 379 -20.30 6.60 5.17
C ALA A 379 -20.81 5.88 3.91
N LEU A 380 -21.25 4.62 4.05
CA LEU A 380 -21.82 3.85 2.94
C LEU A 380 -23.15 4.46 2.45
N SER A 381 -24.04 4.87 3.35
CA SER A 381 -25.31 5.53 3.03
C SER A 381 -25.06 6.84 2.29
N ARG A 382 -24.09 7.61 2.74
CA ARG A 382 -23.69 8.87 2.10
C ARG A 382 -23.14 8.60 0.70
N LEU A 383 -22.24 7.62 0.51
CA LEU A 383 -21.74 7.23 -0.82
C LEU A 383 -22.89 6.86 -1.77
N ALA A 384 -23.89 6.09 -1.29
CA ALA A 384 -25.03 5.67 -2.09
C ALA A 384 -25.91 6.85 -2.52
N SER A 385 -26.04 7.89 -1.68
CA SER A 385 -26.86 9.07 -1.92
C SER A 385 -26.23 10.12 -2.85
N LEU A 386 -24.92 10.01 -3.13
CA LEU A 386 -24.20 10.97 -3.98
C LEU A 386 -24.63 10.89 -5.45
N ASP A 387 -24.61 12.03 -6.14
CA ASP A 387 -24.71 12.09 -7.58
C ASP A 387 -23.51 11.37 -8.27
N SER A 388 -23.65 11.02 -9.55
CA SER A 388 -22.62 10.28 -10.29
C SER A 388 -21.26 10.99 -10.31
N ARG A 389 -21.26 12.34 -10.34
CA ARG A 389 -20.02 13.14 -10.39
C ARG A 389 -19.29 13.11 -9.05
N SER A 390 -20.00 13.39 -7.96
CA SER A 390 -19.46 13.37 -6.58
C SER A 390 -19.03 11.97 -6.19
N ARG A 391 -19.83 10.94 -6.50
CA ARG A 391 -19.46 9.54 -6.32
C ARG A 391 -18.17 9.20 -7.07
N GLY A 392 -18.05 9.61 -8.33
CA GLY A 392 -16.84 9.41 -9.13
C GLY A 392 -15.59 10.06 -8.50
N ARG A 393 -15.72 11.23 -7.88
CA ARG A 393 -14.61 11.89 -7.15
C ARG A 393 -14.19 11.09 -5.92
N VAL A 394 -15.13 10.63 -5.10
CA VAL A 394 -14.84 9.78 -3.92
C VAL A 394 -14.13 8.50 -4.33
N LEU A 395 -14.65 7.82 -5.35
CA LEU A 395 -14.05 6.59 -5.86
C LEU A 395 -12.66 6.82 -6.48
N ALA A 396 -12.43 7.99 -7.08
CA ALA A 396 -11.10 8.37 -7.58
C ALA A 396 -10.09 8.58 -6.44
N VAL A 397 -10.51 9.18 -5.32
CA VAL A 397 -9.68 9.28 -4.11
C VAL A 397 -9.35 7.89 -3.55
N ALA A 398 -10.35 7.02 -3.42
CA ALA A 398 -10.16 5.66 -2.95
C ALA A 398 -9.22 4.86 -3.88
N ALA A 399 -9.37 5.00 -5.20
CA ALA A 399 -8.48 4.39 -6.19
C ALA A 399 -7.05 4.94 -6.11
N ALA A 400 -6.89 6.26 -5.87
CA ALA A 400 -5.57 6.87 -5.65
C ALA A 400 -4.89 6.34 -4.37
N LEU A 401 -5.69 5.96 -3.37
CA LEU A 401 -5.26 5.29 -2.14
C LEU A 401 -5.19 3.77 -2.28
N ASN A 402 -5.09 3.24 -3.50
CA ASN A 402 -4.96 1.81 -3.77
C ASN A 402 -6.15 0.96 -3.29
N SER A 403 -7.38 1.46 -3.42
CA SER A 403 -8.61 0.67 -3.21
C SER A 403 -9.29 0.37 -4.53
N ASP A 404 -9.91 -0.82 -4.59
CA ASP A 404 -10.76 -1.18 -5.72
C ASP A 404 -12.13 -0.48 -5.58
N PRO A 405 -12.47 0.44 -6.51
CA PRO A 405 -13.73 1.17 -6.46
C PRO A 405 -14.98 0.27 -6.51
N ASP A 406 -14.90 -0.84 -7.25
CA ASP A 406 -16.03 -1.75 -7.42
C ASP A 406 -16.38 -2.46 -6.11
N ARG A 407 -15.38 -2.89 -5.36
CA ARG A 407 -15.55 -3.49 -4.02
C ARG A 407 -16.17 -2.54 -3.01
N LEU A 408 -15.80 -1.25 -3.07
CA LEU A 408 -16.37 -0.23 -2.18
C LEU A 408 -17.86 0.03 -2.47
N VAL A 409 -18.29 -0.11 -3.71
CA VAL A 409 -19.70 0.07 -4.11
C VAL A 409 -20.55 -1.15 -3.71
N GLU A 410 -20.00 -2.37 -3.77
CA GLU A 410 -20.71 -3.60 -3.40
C GLU A 410 -20.98 -3.71 -1.89
N GLY A 411 -20.20 -3.05 -1.04
CA GLY A 411 -20.50 -2.84 0.39
C GLY A 411 -20.46 -4.07 1.31
N GLU A 412 -20.36 -5.27 0.79
CA GLU A 412 -20.60 -6.50 1.55
C GLU A 412 -19.45 -6.93 2.49
N ARG A 413 -18.21 -6.43 2.33
CA ARG A 413 -17.04 -6.76 3.18
C ARG A 413 -15.94 -5.70 3.11
N THR A 414 -16.24 -4.47 3.49
CA THR A 414 -15.23 -3.42 3.54
C THR A 414 -14.31 -3.62 4.74
N SER A 415 -13.00 -3.70 4.50
CA SER A 415 -12.00 -3.75 5.60
C SER A 415 -11.93 -2.40 6.33
N PRO A 416 -11.45 -2.36 7.59
CA PRO A 416 -11.26 -1.10 8.32
C PRO A 416 -10.41 -0.08 7.53
N GLY A 417 -9.37 -0.54 6.83
CA GLY A 417 -8.53 0.31 5.98
C GLY A 417 -9.28 0.89 4.78
N GLU A 418 -10.11 0.10 4.11
CA GLU A 418 -10.93 0.58 2.99
C GLU A 418 -12.01 1.56 3.45
N MET A 419 -12.61 1.33 4.64
CA MET A 419 -13.58 2.26 5.21
C MET A 419 -12.96 3.61 5.51
N ARG A 420 -11.74 3.66 6.07
CA ARG A 420 -11.02 4.92 6.31
C ARG A 420 -10.69 5.67 5.01
N LYS A 421 -10.30 4.97 3.96
CA LYS A 421 -10.08 5.56 2.63
C LYS A 421 -11.38 6.14 2.05
N LEU A 422 -12.50 5.44 2.25
CA LEU A 422 -13.82 5.93 1.86
C LEU A 422 -14.21 7.20 2.64
N MET A 423 -14.03 7.18 3.97
CA MET A 423 -14.30 8.35 4.82
C MET A 423 -13.45 9.55 4.44
N LEU A 424 -12.18 9.34 4.11
CA LEU A 424 -11.29 10.39 3.61
C LEU A 424 -11.80 10.94 2.27
N GLY A 425 -12.17 10.06 1.34
CA GLY A 425 -12.73 10.46 0.04
C GLY A 425 -14.03 11.26 0.18
N LEU A 426 -14.93 10.87 1.08
CA LEU A 426 -16.16 11.59 1.39
C LEU A 426 -15.86 12.96 2.05
N GLY A 427 -14.92 12.98 2.99
CA GLY A 427 -14.54 14.21 3.69
C GLY A 427 -13.89 15.25 2.78
N ILE A 428 -13.12 14.83 1.77
CA ILE A 428 -12.53 15.74 0.76
C ILE A 428 -13.61 16.49 -0.02
N LEU A 429 -14.80 15.91 -0.21
CA LEU A 429 -15.91 16.61 -0.90
C LEU A 429 -16.38 17.85 -0.13
N ASP A 430 -16.22 17.85 1.20
CA ASP A 430 -16.64 18.96 2.07
C ASP A 430 -15.62 20.09 2.11
N GLU A 431 -14.52 19.97 1.37
CA GLU A 431 -13.42 20.96 1.30
C GLU A 431 -12.96 21.34 2.71
N PRO A 432 -12.39 20.38 3.51
CA PRO A 432 -12.07 20.62 4.91
C PRO A 432 -11.00 21.70 5.07
N GLU A 433 -11.09 22.47 6.13
CA GLU A 433 -10.10 23.47 6.56
C GLU A 433 -9.05 22.87 7.51
N LEU A 434 -9.45 21.81 8.23
CA LEU A 434 -8.61 21.03 9.12
C LEU A 434 -8.90 19.55 8.95
N ILE A 435 -7.85 18.75 8.85
CA ILE A 435 -7.92 17.28 8.90
C ILE A 435 -7.27 16.81 10.19
N ILE A 436 -7.97 15.95 10.93
CA ILE A 436 -7.49 15.27 12.12
C ILE A 436 -7.53 13.77 11.86
N MET A 437 -6.39 13.10 11.97
CA MET A 437 -6.30 11.64 11.77
C MET A 437 -5.55 10.99 12.93
N ASP A 438 -6.15 9.92 13.47
CA ASP A 438 -5.54 9.11 14.52
C ASP A 438 -5.05 7.78 13.92
N GLU A 439 -3.72 7.55 13.98
CA GLU A 439 -3.00 6.40 13.42
C GLU A 439 -3.41 6.06 11.99
N PRO A 440 -3.24 6.99 11.03
CA PRO A 440 -3.77 6.82 9.68
C PRO A 440 -3.09 5.70 8.86
N SER A 441 -1.88 5.28 9.22
CA SER A 441 -1.15 4.19 8.56
C SER A 441 -1.63 2.79 8.96
N ASN A 442 -2.34 2.64 10.10
CA ASN A 442 -2.83 1.35 10.55
C ASN A 442 -3.83 0.74 9.56
N TYR A 443 -3.73 -0.56 9.31
CA TYR A 443 -4.56 -1.34 8.36
C TYR A 443 -4.37 -0.97 6.88
N LEU A 444 -3.45 -0.03 6.57
CA LEU A 444 -3.11 0.31 5.18
C LEU A 444 -1.88 -0.47 4.73
N ASP A 445 -1.89 -0.91 3.48
CA ASP A 445 -0.68 -1.43 2.83
C ASP A 445 0.30 -0.29 2.49
N LEU A 446 1.55 -0.65 2.21
CA LEU A 446 2.61 0.33 1.93
C LEU A 446 2.28 1.27 0.75
N HIS A 447 1.65 0.76 -0.30
CA HIS A 447 1.24 1.60 -1.43
C HIS A 447 0.17 2.63 -1.01
N SER A 448 -0.78 2.21 -0.16
CA SER A 448 -1.80 3.09 0.40
C SER A 448 -1.21 4.14 1.33
N VAL A 449 -0.25 3.76 2.20
CA VAL A 449 0.45 4.70 3.10
C VAL A 449 1.19 5.75 2.29
N GLU A 450 1.91 5.36 1.25
CA GLU A 450 2.64 6.28 0.39
C GLU A 450 1.74 7.19 -0.45
N ALA A 451 0.57 6.68 -0.86
CA ALA A 451 -0.43 7.49 -1.53
C ALA A 451 -1.05 8.51 -0.57
N LEU A 452 -1.34 8.08 0.68
CA LEU A 452 -1.82 8.95 1.75
C LEU A 452 -0.80 10.03 2.09
N GLU A 453 0.48 9.68 2.22
CA GLU A 453 1.58 10.60 2.45
C GLU A 453 1.61 11.73 1.41
N ARG A 454 1.58 11.37 0.12
CA ARG A 454 1.52 12.35 -0.98
C ARG A 454 0.27 13.22 -0.92
N LEU A 455 -0.87 12.61 -0.61
CA LEU A 455 -2.13 13.32 -0.49
C LEU A 455 -2.06 14.36 0.64
N LEU A 456 -1.64 13.95 1.84
CA LEU A 456 -1.59 14.82 3.01
C LEU A 456 -0.49 15.89 2.90
N ALA A 457 0.66 15.57 2.31
CA ALA A 457 1.72 16.55 2.05
C ALA A 457 1.27 17.67 1.09
N ALA A 458 0.36 17.36 0.15
CA ALA A 458 -0.21 18.33 -0.78
C ALA A 458 -1.43 19.09 -0.22
N PHE A 459 -1.90 18.76 0.98
CA PHE A 459 -3.06 19.42 1.58
C PHE A 459 -2.75 20.88 1.95
N PRO A 460 -3.51 21.86 1.47
CA PRO A 460 -3.19 23.27 1.71
C PRO A 460 -3.72 23.80 3.06
N GLY A 461 -4.63 23.09 3.72
CA GLY A 461 -5.23 23.45 5.00
C GLY A 461 -4.39 22.99 6.19
N ALA A 462 -4.98 23.01 7.39
CA ALA A 462 -4.34 22.55 8.61
C ALA A 462 -4.47 21.03 8.78
N LEU A 463 -3.44 20.40 9.37
CA LEU A 463 -3.35 18.98 9.58
C LEU A 463 -2.91 18.67 11.01
N LEU A 464 -3.61 17.75 11.68
CA LEU A 464 -3.21 17.17 12.96
C LEU A 464 -3.15 15.65 12.81
N LEU A 465 -1.94 15.09 12.82
CA LEU A 465 -1.71 13.65 12.68
C LEU A 465 -1.20 13.06 13.99
N VAL A 466 -1.86 12.03 14.47
CA VAL A 466 -1.32 11.12 15.48
C VAL A 466 -0.74 9.92 14.75
N SER A 467 0.53 9.67 14.85
CA SER A 467 1.14 8.49 14.22
C SER A 467 2.46 8.09 14.86
N HIS A 468 2.77 6.81 14.76
CA HIS A 468 4.08 6.23 15.06
C HIS A 468 4.94 6.01 13.80
N ASP A 469 4.42 6.29 12.61
CA ASP A 469 5.15 6.20 11.34
C ASP A 469 6.00 7.46 11.13
N ALA A 470 7.29 7.35 11.43
CA ALA A 470 8.23 8.47 11.33
C ALA A 470 8.34 9.03 9.90
N ALA A 471 8.28 8.17 8.88
CA ALA A 471 8.40 8.58 7.49
C ALA A 471 7.16 9.37 7.02
N LEU A 472 5.96 8.93 7.42
CA LEU A 472 4.72 9.66 7.15
C LEU A 472 4.75 11.03 7.81
N LEU A 473 5.14 11.10 9.09
CA LEU A 473 5.20 12.36 9.83
C LEU A 473 6.27 13.31 9.25
N GLU A 474 7.44 12.81 8.88
CA GLU A 474 8.52 13.62 8.29
C GLU A 474 8.09 14.23 6.94
N ALA A 475 7.36 13.47 6.14
CA ALA A 475 6.91 13.92 4.83
C ALA A 475 5.72 14.90 4.90
N THR A 476 4.93 14.88 5.98
CA THR A 476 3.63 15.58 6.02
C THR A 476 3.53 16.66 7.08
N THR A 477 4.44 16.73 8.07
CA THR A 477 4.31 17.64 9.22
C THR A 477 5.57 18.48 9.44
N SER A 478 5.38 19.70 9.97
CA SER A 478 6.45 20.65 10.29
C SER A 478 6.52 21.02 11.78
N VAL A 479 5.44 20.80 12.52
CA VAL A 479 5.34 21.04 13.96
C VAL A 479 5.17 19.72 14.68
N CYS A 480 5.78 19.57 15.85
CA CYS A 480 5.65 18.38 16.69
C CYS A 480 5.07 18.74 18.05
N TRP A 481 3.99 18.07 18.41
CA TRP A 481 3.47 18.00 19.78
C TRP A 481 3.88 16.64 20.33
N GLU A 482 4.77 16.63 21.29
CA GLU A 482 5.32 15.39 21.87
C GLU A 482 4.84 15.25 23.31
N ILE A 483 4.20 14.11 23.59
CA ILE A 483 3.82 13.75 24.96
C ILE A 483 4.90 12.83 25.52
N SER A 484 5.49 13.24 26.65
CA SER A 484 6.48 12.46 27.40
C SER A 484 6.00 12.21 28.81
N GLU A 485 6.39 11.09 29.41
CA GLU A 485 6.13 10.79 30.81
C GLU A 485 7.13 11.54 31.70
N SER A 486 6.63 12.41 32.58
CA SER A 486 7.43 13.13 33.58
C SER A 486 7.47 12.37 34.92
N SER A 487 6.38 11.69 35.25
CA SER A 487 6.26 10.79 36.39
C SER A 487 5.24 9.68 36.10
N PRO A 488 5.10 8.62 36.92
CA PRO A 488 4.11 7.57 36.72
C PRO A 488 2.66 8.07 36.59
N GLU A 489 2.36 9.20 37.20
CA GLU A 489 1.02 9.79 37.22
C GLU A 489 0.88 11.02 36.29
N THR A 490 1.98 11.54 35.75
CA THR A 490 1.96 12.81 35.02
C THR A 490 2.71 12.72 33.72
N SER A 491 2.01 13.03 32.64
CA SER A 491 2.59 13.26 31.31
C SER A 491 2.61 14.75 31.00
N VAL A 492 3.57 15.18 30.22
CA VAL A 492 3.75 16.57 29.79
C VAL A 492 3.80 16.64 28.27
N LEU A 493 3.06 17.58 27.70
CA LEU A 493 3.14 17.87 26.28
C LEU A 493 4.13 18.98 26.03
N THR A 494 5.03 18.79 25.08
CA THR A 494 5.98 19.78 24.59
C THR A 494 5.71 20.10 23.12
N VAL A 495 5.95 21.36 22.72
CA VAL A 495 5.79 21.82 21.34
C VAL A 495 7.15 22.10 20.75
N GLY A 496 7.45 21.51 19.62
CA GLY A 496 8.70 21.67 18.88
C GLY A 496 8.48 21.84 17.38
N TRP A 497 9.57 22.11 16.66
CA TRP A 497 9.60 22.14 15.19
C TRP A 497 10.37 20.93 14.71
N ARG A 498 9.93 20.33 13.61
CA ARG A 498 10.60 19.20 12.96
C ARG A 498 11.56 19.67 11.87
#